data_b85dfd9ddd22a5f97251ee8372e1cf69
#
_entry.id   b85dfd9ddd22a5f97251ee8372e1cf69
#
_cell.length_a   1.000
_cell.length_b   1.000
_cell.length_c   1.000
_cell.angle_alpha   90.00
_cell.angle_beta   90.00
_cell.angle_gamma   90.00
#
_symmetry.space_group_name_H-M   'P 1'
#
loop_
_entity.id
_entity.type
_entity.pdbx_description
1 polymer ?
#
loop_
_entity_poly.entity_id
_entity_poly.type
_entity_poly.pdbx_seq_one_letter_code
_entity_poly.pdbx_strand_id
1 'polypeptide(L)'
;MLLFYIRHGEPIYNPDSLTPLGEEQAVALSKRLAFFEIDHIFASTSNRAIQTAKPTSEILGKEIILLDFCNESHARKDFAVTTEENTRVWVYQYQKTKELFADKTIALNDKWYEDKRLPENTFKAGVERVNANVDEWLCGLGYQHDREKGIYKVVKPTPKRIALFAHEGFGKAFLSSILDIPYPLFCTHFEIGHTAMTVIDFEDNNGVAIPRVLTHANDGHLYHEGLLK
;
A
#
# COMPACT_ATOMS: atom_id res chain seq x y z
N MET A 1 4.28 -15.65 -6.84
CA MET A 1 5.02 -14.54 -6.19
C MET A 1 4.33 -14.18 -4.89
N LEU A 2 5.11 -13.96 -3.82
CA LEU A 2 4.58 -13.35 -2.60
C LEU A 2 4.97 -11.87 -2.55
N LEU A 3 3.98 -10.99 -2.41
CA LEU A 3 4.17 -9.57 -2.23
C LEU A 3 3.87 -9.18 -0.78
N PHE A 4 4.86 -8.59 -0.12
CA PHE A 4 4.78 -8.07 1.24
C PHE A 4 4.65 -6.55 1.14
N TYR A 5 3.46 -6.01 1.35
CA TYR A 5 3.23 -4.58 1.47
C TYR A 5 3.41 -4.15 2.91
N ILE A 6 4.25 -3.16 3.17
CA ILE A 6 4.62 -2.71 4.52
C ILE A 6 4.46 -1.19 4.62
N ARG A 7 3.76 -0.71 5.64
CA ARG A 7 3.75 0.70 5.99
C ARG A 7 5.01 1.05 6.78
N HIS A 8 5.56 2.25 6.58
CA HIS A 8 6.69 2.77 7.38
C HIS A 8 6.41 2.73 8.89
N GLY A 9 7.47 2.73 9.70
CA GLY A 9 7.42 2.86 11.17
C GLY A 9 6.88 4.22 11.62
N GLU A 10 6.73 4.43 12.93
CA GLU A 10 6.21 5.68 13.49
C GLU A 10 7.04 6.87 13.01
N PRO A 11 6.41 7.90 12.37
CA PRO A 11 7.14 8.94 11.67
C PRO A 11 7.28 10.24 12.47
N ILE A 12 8.35 10.97 12.13
CA ILE A 12 8.43 12.42 12.21
C ILE A 12 8.20 12.96 10.80
N TYR A 13 7.29 13.92 10.62
CA TYR A 13 7.01 14.45 9.29
C TYR A 13 7.89 15.63 8.88
N ASN A 14 8.52 16.30 9.85
CA ASN A 14 9.43 17.42 9.59
C ASN A 14 10.56 17.48 10.62
N PRO A 15 11.80 17.12 10.23
CA PRO A 15 12.18 16.53 8.94
C PRO A 15 11.62 15.12 8.76
N ASP A 16 11.43 14.67 7.49
CA ASP A 16 10.91 13.34 7.17
C ASP A 16 11.86 12.24 7.68
N SER A 17 11.45 11.55 8.74
CA SER A 17 12.24 10.50 9.40
C SER A 17 11.37 9.59 10.26
N LEU A 18 11.97 8.57 10.89
CA LEU A 18 11.35 7.80 11.95
C LEU A 18 11.57 8.46 13.31
N THR A 19 10.66 8.18 14.26
CA THR A 19 10.90 8.40 15.69
C THR A 19 11.81 7.28 16.23
N PRO A 20 12.38 7.40 17.45
CA PRO A 20 13.08 6.29 18.09
C PRO A 20 12.23 5.00 18.15
N LEU A 21 10.94 5.12 18.46
CA LEU A 21 10.01 3.98 18.42
C LEU A 21 9.85 3.42 17.00
N GLY A 22 9.77 4.29 15.98
CA GLY A 22 9.70 3.85 14.58
C GLY A 22 10.94 3.08 14.13
N GLU A 23 12.12 3.44 14.65
CA GLU A 23 13.36 2.70 14.41
C GLU A 23 13.34 1.32 15.06
N GLU A 24 12.87 1.22 16.32
CA GLU A 24 12.68 -0.06 17.01
C GLU A 24 11.65 -0.94 16.29
N GLN A 25 10.54 -0.37 15.82
CA GLN A 25 9.54 -1.07 15.02
C GLN A 25 10.14 -1.62 13.72
N ALA A 26 11.01 -0.86 13.03
CA ALA A 26 11.68 -1.29 11.81
C ALA A 26 12.65 -2.45 12.08
N VAL A 27 13.37 -2.43 13.21
CA VAL A 27 14.24 -3.54 13.64
C VAL A 27 13.42 -4.79 13.97
N ALA A 28 12.31 -4.66 14.69
CA ALA A 28 11.41 -5.78 14.99
C ALA A 28 10.87 -6.43 13.71
N LEU A 29 10.43 -5.60 12.76
CA LEU A 29 9.96 -6.05 11.45
C LEU A 29 11.05 -6.79 10.66
N SER A 30 12.30 -6.28 10.66
CA SER A 30 13.40 -6.89 9.90
C SER A 30 13.73 -8.31 10.37
N LYS A 31 13.67 -8.58 11.68
CA LYS A 31 13.83 -9.93 12.23
C LYS A 31 12.77 -10.88 11.67
N ARG A 32 11.52 -10.41 11.55
CA ARG A 32 10.43 -11.21 10.95
C ARG A 32 10.62 -11.44 9.46
N LEU A 33 10.99 -10.40 8.70
CA LEU A 33 11.18 -10.50 7.25
C LEU A 33 12.39 -11.37 6.89
N ALA A 34 13.40 -11.48 7.76
CA ALA A 34 14.55 -12.37 7.56
C ALA A 34 14.12 -13.84 7.38
N PHE A 35 13.07 -14.30 8.07
CA PHE A 35 12.53 -15.65 7.92
C PHE A 35 11.83 -15.90 6.58
N PHE A 36 11.43 -14.84 5.89
CA PHE A 36 10.76 -14.96 4.58
C PHE A 36 11.73 -14.92 3.41
N GLU A 37 13.06 -14.74 3.64
CA GLU A 37 14.08 -14.75 2.59
C GLU A 37 13.67 -13.85 1.40
N ILE A 38 13.39 -12.58 1.66
CA ILE A 38 12.95 -11.60 0.64
C ILE A 38 14.01 -11.49 -0.46
N ASP A 39 13.60 -11.60 -1.72
CA ASP A 39 14.48 -11.51 -2.89
C ASP A 39 14.76 -10.07 -3.32
N HIS A 40 13.73 -9.22 -3.30
CA HIS A 40 13.82 -7.81 -3.70
C HIS A 40 13.14 -6.91 -2.68
N ILE A 41 13.80 -5.82 -2.36
CA ILE A 41 13.29 -4.77 -1.47
C ILE A 41 13.05 -3.52 -2.28
N PHE A 42 11.81 -3.08 -2.30
CA PHE A 42 11.40 -1.80 -2.88
C PHE A 42 10.96 -0.85 -1.77
N ALA A 43 11.19 0.44 -1.95
CA ALA A 43 10.73 1.45 -1.03
C ALA A 43 10.28 2.73 -1.75
N SER A 44 9.31 3.41 -1.15
CA SER A 44 9.00 4.80 -1.47
C SER A 44 10.24 5.69 -1.32
N THR A 45 10.29 6.77 -2.09
CA THR A 45 11.36 7.78 -2.02
C THR A 45 11.32 8.64 -0.75
N SER A 46 10.31 8.47 0.12
CA SER A 46 10.25 9.13 1.43
C SER A 46 11.26 8.55 2.39
N ASN A 47 11.95 9.43 3.15
CA ASN A 47 13.03 9.00 4.05
C ASN A 47 12.54 8.02 5.13
N ARG A 48 11.36 8.23 5.73
CA ARG A 48 10.77 7.29 6.72
C ARG A 48 10.53 5.88 6.16
N ALA A 49 10.18 5.74 4.87
CA ALA A 49 10.01 4.43 4.23
C ALA A 49 11.37 3.76 3.99
N ILE A 50 12.37 4.53 3.55
CA ILE A 50 13.75 4.05 3.36
C ILE A 50 14.34 3.60 4.70
N GLN A 51 14.18 4.39 5.76
CA GLN A 51 14.65 4.05 7.11
C GLN A 51 13.98 2.77 7.64
N THR A 52 12.70 2.57 7.34
CA THR A 52 11.99 1.34 7.74
C THR A 52 12.52 0.10 6.97
N ALA A 53 12.85 0.25 5.70
CA ALA A 53 13.39 -0.82 4.88
C ALA A 53 14.85 -1.17 5.23
N LYS A 54 15.62 -0.21 5.74
CA LYS A 54 17.07 -0.31 5.95
C LYS A 54 17.49 -1.52 6.82
N PRO A 55 16.92 -1.79 8.00
CA PRO A 55 17.32 -2.95 8.80
C PRO A 55 17.09 -4.28 8.07
N THR A 56 16.00 -4.39 7.28
CA THR A 56 15.73 -5.57 6.45
C THR A 56 16.77 -5.72 5.34
N SER A 57 17.12 -4.62 4.67
CA SER A 57 18.17 -4.57 3.63
C SER A 57 19.52 -5.04 4.18
N GLU A 58 19.91 -4.57 5.37
CA GLU A 58 21.17 -4.91 6.03
C GLU A 58 21.22 -6.41 6.42
N ILE A 59 20.17 -6.95 7.05
CA ILE A 59 20.11 -8.36 7.46
C ILE A 59 20.17 -9.29 6.24
N LEU A 60 19.49 -8.96 5.16
CA LEU A 60 19.38 -9.80 3.98
C LEU A 60 20.50 -9.55 2.95
N GLY A 61 21.32 -8.53 3.12
CA GLY A 61 22.34 -8.13 2.15
C GLY A 61 21.75 -7.76 0.78
N LYS A 62 20.56 -7.12 0.77
CA LYS A 62 19.86 -6.72 -0.45
C LYS A 62 19.80 -5.20 -0.55
N GLU A 63 19.95 -4.68 -1.76
CA GLU A 63 19.76 -3.24 -2.02
C GLU A 63 18.28 -2.83 -1.94
N ILE A 64 18.04 -1.56 -1.63
CA ILE A 64 16.71 -0.96 -1.64
C ILE A 64 16.52 -0.25 -2.99
N ILE A 65 15.54 -0.71 -3.76
CA ILE A 65 15.16 -0.11 -5.05
C ILE A 65 14.08 0.93 -4.79
N LEU A 66 14.34 2.19 -5.12
CA LEU A 66 13.42 3.29 -4.88
C LEU A 66 12.37 3.40 -5.98
N LEU A 67 11.10 3.55 -5.58
CA LEU A 67 9.95 3.73 -6.45
C LEU A 67 9.25 5.04 -6.11
N ASP A 68 9.35 6.04 -6.97
CA ASP A 68 8.75 7.35 -6.72
C ASP A 68 7.21 7.32 -6.77
N PHE A 69 6.62 6.48 -7.60
CA PHE A 69 5.17 6.42 -7.76
C PHE A 69 4.42 6.06 -6.45
N CYS A 70 5.09 5.41 -5.49
CA CYS A 70 4.52 5.10 -4.18
C CYS A 70 4.81 6.15 -3.10
N ASN A 71 5.37 7.31 -3.46
CA ASN A 71 5.53 8.42 -2.53
C ASN A 71 4.17 8.96 -2.08
N GLU A 72 4.02 9.14 -0.75
CA GLU A 72 2.76 9.53 -0.11
C GLU A 72 2.25 10.90 -0.56
N SER A 73 3.16 11.79 -0.99
CA SER A 73 2.77 13.11 -1.48
C SER A 73 1.87 13.06 -2.71
N HIS A 74 2.10 12.08 -3.61
CA HIS A 74 1.24 11.86 -4.77
C HIS A 74 -0.16 11.40 -4.35
N ALA A 75 -0.23 10.38 -3.47
CA ALA A 75 -1.50 9.90 -2.96
C ALA A 75 -2.27 10.98 -2.17
N ARG A 76 -1.55 11.80 -1.37
CA ARG A 76 -2.17 12.89 -0.62
C ARG A 76 -2.75 13.97 -1.53
N LYS A 77 -2.10 14.26 -2.66
CA LYS A 77 -2.64 15.18 -3.67
C LYS A 77 -3.95 14.67 -4.25
N ASP A 78 -4.04 13.37 -4.50
CA ASP A 78 -5.16 12.74 -5.20
C ASP A 78 -6.33 12.38 -4.27
N PHE A 79 -6.04 11.92 -3.04
CA PHE A 79 -7.02 11.32 -2.13
C PHE A 79 -7.20 12.07 -0.79
N ALA A 80 -6.71 13.29 -0.67
CA ALA A 80 -7.06 14.16 0.44
C ALA A 80 -8.18 15.11 0.03
N VAL A 81 -9.00 15.51 0.99
CA VAL A 81 -10.13 16.44 0.85
C VAL A 81 -9.96 17.65 1.74
N THR A 82 -10.57 18.74 1.36
CA THR A 82 -10.59 19.97 2.18
C THR A 82 -11.87 19.99 3.02
N THR A 83 -11.72 20.09 4.35
CA THR A 83 -12.84 20.16 5.27
C THR A 83 -13.51 21.56 5.25
N GLU A 84 -14.64 21.70 5.91
CA GLU A 84 -15.31 22.99 6.06
C GLU A 84 -14.47 24.03 6.82
N GLU A 85 -13.57 23.56 7.71
CA GLU A 85 -12.61 24.38 8.44
C GLU A 85 -11.37 24.73 7.60
N ASN A 86 -11.42 24.48 6.29
CA ASN A 86 -10.31 24.70 5.35
C ASN A 86 -9.02 23.89 5.71
N THR A 87 -9.20 22.71 6.30
CA THR A 87 -8.10 21.82 6.64
C THR A 87 -8.06 20.66 5.66
N ARG A 88 -6.86 20.33 5.12
CA ARG A 88 -6.71 19.22 4.20
C ARG A 88 -6.39 17.92 4.96
N VAL A 89 -7.32 16.97 4.86
CA VAL A 89 -7.27 15.66 5.54
C VAL A 89 -7.42 14.52 4.53
N TRP A 90 -7.05 13.31 4.91
CA TRP A 90 -7.34 12.14 4.09
C TRP A 90 -8.84 11.89 3.98
N VAL A 91 -9.31 11.48 2.82
CA VAL A 91 -10.72 11.19 2.54
C VAL A 91 -11.33 10.20 3.54
N TYR A 92 -10.55 9.23 3.99
CA TYR A 92 -10.97 8.22 4.97
C TYR A 92 -10.87 8.69 6.44
N GLN A 93 -10.36 9.88 6.71
CA GLN A 93 -10.35 10.52 8.04
C GLN A 93 -11.49 11.50 8.23
N TYR A 94 -12.12 11.99 7.15
CA TYR A 94 -13.20 12.95 7.21
C TYR A 94 -14.56 12.24 7.25
N GLN A 95 -15.31 12.45 8.33
CA GLN A 95 -16.56 11.71 8.59
C GLN A 95 -17.57 11.82 7.43
N LYS A 96 -17.74 13.00 6.84
CA LYS A 96 -18.68 13.21 5.71
C LYS A 96 -18.31 12.36 4.49
N THR A 97 -17.03 12.25 4.15
CA THR A 97 -16.60 11.40 3.04
C THR A 97 -16.64 9.92 3.39
N LYS A 98 -16.40 9.55 4.64
CA LYS A 98 -16.59 8.15 5.11
C LYS A 98 -18.04 7.70 4.94
N GLU A 99 -19.01 8.55 5.29
CA GLU A 99 -20.44 8.26 5.11
C GLU A 99 -20.82 8.11 3.63
N LEU A 100 -20.28 8.98 2.75
CA LEU A 100 -20.45 8.85 1.31
C LEU A 100 -19.83 7.54 0.78
N PHE A 101 -18.65 7.19 1.24
CA PHE A 101 -17.96 5.97 0.82
C PHE A 101 -18.59 4.70 1.39
N ALA A 102 -19.35 4.77 2.47
CA ALA A 102 -20.18 3.67 2.98
C ALA A 102 -21.48 3.48 2.19
N ASP A 103 -21.94 4.50 1.46
CA ASP A 103 -23.10 4.39 0.60
C ASP A 103 -22.83 3.43 -0.56
N LYS A 104 -23.58 2.33 -0.63
CA LYS A 104 -23.42 1.29 -1.64
C LYS A 104 -23.57 1.80 -3.08
N THR A 105 -24.28 2.89 -3.31
CA THR A 105 -24.44 3.50 -4.65
C THR A 105 -23.13 4.14 -5.12
N ILE A 106 -22.25 4.55 -4.21
CA ILE A 106 -20.90 5.01 -4.50
C ILE A 106 -19.92 3.82 -4.37
N ALA A 107 -19.95 3.14 -3.23
CA ALA A 107 -18.97 2.13 -2.86
C ALA A 107 -18.83 0.97 -3.85
N LEU A 108 -19.93 0.59 -4.52
CA LEU A 108 -19.98 -0.52 -5.49
C LEU A 108 -19.99 -0.04 -6.96
N ASN A 109 -19.81 1.25 -7.20
CA ASN A 109 -19.77 1.79 -8.54
C ASN A 109 -18.32 1.84 -9.06
N ASP A 110 -18.04 1.23 -10.18
CA ASP A 110 -16.69 1.24 -10.81
C ASP A 110 -16.21 2.66 -11.12
N LYS A 111 -17.16 3.58 -11.37
CA LYS A 111 -16.89 5.01 -11.61
C LYS A 111 -17.29 5.88 -10.41
N TRP A 112 -17.09 5.35 -9.20
CA TRP A 112 -17.44 6.04 -7.95
C TRP A 112 -16.94 7.50 -7.89
N TYR A 113 -15.80 7.78 -8.49
CA TYR A 113 -15.16 9.10 -8.53
C TYR A 113 -15.89 10.11 -9.41
N GLU A 114 -16.90 9.71 -10.18
CA GLU A 114 -17.76 10.60 -10.98
C GLU A 114 -19.01 11.05 -10.21
N ASP A 115 -19.22 10.56 -8.98
CA ASP A 115 -20.40 10.92 -8.17
C ASP A 115 -20.32 12.40 -7.73
N LYS A 116 -21.36 13.15 -8.04
CA LYS A 116 -21.44 14.62 -7.81
C LYS A 116 -21.51 15.01 -6.32
N ARG A 117 -21.73 14.05 -5.42
CA ARG A 117 -21.75 14.27 -3.97
C ARG A 117 -20.33 14.36 -3.39
N LEU A 118 -19.33 13.91 -4.13
CA LEU A 118 -17.94 13.94 -3.67
C LEU A 118 -17.37 15.37 -3.69
N PRO A 119 -16.62 15.78 -2.66
CA PRO A 119 -16.14 17.15 -2.52
C PRO A 119 -15.00 17.52 -3.46
N GLU A 120 -14.30 16.55 -4.02
CA GLU A 120 -13.10 16.77 -4.83
C GLU A 120 -13.21 16.01 -6.16
N ASN A 121 -12.56 16.56 -7.18
CA ASN A 121 -12.54 15.98 -8.52
C ASN A 121 -11.20 15.34 -8.90
N THR A 122 -10.26 15.23 -7.96
CA THR A 122 -8.91 14.64 -8.19
C THR A 122 -8.91 13.13 -8.16
N PHE A 123 -9.94 12.50 -7.61
CA PHE A 123 -10.00 11.05 -7.40
C PHE A 123 -9.82 10.24 -8.69
N LYS A 124 -10.45 10.65 -9.78
CA LYS A 124 -10.32 9.97 -11.08
C LYS A 124 -8.86 9.90 -11.51
N ALA A 125 -8.21 11.06 -11.57
CA ALA A 125 -6.79 11.14 -11.96
C ALA A 125 -5.90 10.34 -11.00
N GLY A 126 -6.22 10.33 -9.71
CA GLY A 126 -5.52 9.53 -8.70
C GLY A 126 -5.64 8.03 -8.95
N VAL A 127 -6.85 7.54 -9.19
CA VAL A 127 -7.10 6.12 -9.52
C VAL A 127 -6.39 5.72 -10.80
N GLU A 128 -6.53 6.51 -11.87
CA GLU A 128 -5.87 6.24 -13.15
C GLU A 128 -4.34 6.22 -13.01
N ARG A 129 -3.76 7.18 -12.26
CA ARG A 129 -2.33 7.24 -11.99
C ARG A 129 -1.84 6.01 -11.21
N VAL A 130 -2.53 5.64 -10.13
CA VAL A 130 -2.15 4.48 -9.33
C VAL A 130 -2.25 3.21 -10.16
N ASN A 131 -3.36 3.01 -10.88
CA ASN A 131 -3.56 1.85 -11.72
C ASN A 131 -2.46 1.72 -12.78
N ALA A 132 -2.14 2.79 -13.51
CA ALA A 132 -1.13 2.76 -14.56
C ALA A 132 0.27 2.39 -14.00
N ASN A 133 0.70 3.03 -12.89
CA ASN A 133 2.02 2.76 -12.31
C ASN A 133 2.11 1.35 -11.70
N VAL A 134 1.04 0.90 -11.06
CA VAL A 134 0.99 -0.45 -10.45
C VAL A 134 1.01 -1.53 -11.52
N ASP A 135 0.24 -1.35 -12.60
CA ASP A 135 0.21 -2.28 -13.73
C ASP A 135 1.56 -2.36 -14.44
N GLU A 136 2.22 -1.21 -14.66
CA GLU A 136 3.57 -1.17 -15.24
C GLU A 136 4.59 -1.90 -14.35
N TRP A 137 4.58 -1.61 -13.03
CA TRP A 137 5.47 -2.24 -12.08
C TRP A 137 5.28 -3.75 -12.00
N LEU A 138 4.02 -4.23 -11.87
CA LEU A 138 3.70 -5.66 -11.82
C LEU A 138 3.99 -6.36 -13.15
N CYS A 139 3.76 -5.69 -14.28
CA CYS A 139 4.15 -6.21 -15.59
C CYS A 139 5.66 -6.44 -15.69
N GLY A 140 6.47 -5.51 -15.17
CA GLY A 140 7.93 -5.67 -15.04
C GLY A 140 8.33 -6.86 -14.16
N LEU A 141 7.50 -7.24 -13.20
CA LEU A 141 7.66 -8.43 -12.36
C LEU A 141 7.09 -9.71 -12.98
N GLY A 142 6.48 -9.63 -14.15
CA GLY A 142 5.96 -10.77 -14.91
C GLY A 142 4.45 -11.01 -14.74
N TYR A 143 3.69 -10.04 -14.20
CA TYR A 143 2.25 -10.14 -13.96
C TYR A 143 1.51 -9.02 -14.69
N GLN A 144 0.94 -9.32 -15.85
CA GLN A 144 0.16 -8.38 -16.65
C GLN A 144 -1.31 -8.37 -16.20
N HIS A 145 -1.77 -7.24 -15.68
CA HIS A 145 -3.15 -7.09 -15.23
C HIS A 145 -4.13 -7.03 -16.40
N ASP A 146 -5.16 -7.85 -16.36
CA ASP A 146 -6.35 -7.83 -17.23
C ASP A 146 -7.53 -7.30 -16.40
N ARG A 147 -7.65 -5.97 -16.31
CA ARG A 147 -8.63 -5.29 -15.44
C ARG A 147 -10.09 -5.56 -15.84
N GLU A 148 -10.35 -5.93 -17.10
CA GLU A 148 -11.72 -6.29 -17.51
C GLU A 148 -12.16 -7.61 -16.89
N LYS A 149 -11.20 -8.52 -16.65
CA LYS A 149 -11.46 -9.85 -16.09
C LYS A 149 -11.13 -9.97 -14.59
N GLY A 150 -10.46 -8.97 -14.01
CA GLY A 150 -9.98 -9.02 -12.63
C GLY A 150 -8.94 -10.13 -12.40
N ILE A 151 -8.05 -10.37 -13.37
CA ILE A 151 -7.00 -11.41 -13.31
C ILE A 151 -5.65 -10.86 -13.77
N TYR A 152 -4.59 -11.57 -13.43
CA TYR A 152 -3.25 -11.31 -13.96
C TYR A 152 -2.81 -12.44 -14.89
N LYS A 153 -2.36 -12.10 -16.11
CA LYS A 153 -1.67 -13.03 -16.98
C LYS A 153 -0.22 -13.15 -16.51
N VAL A 154 0.23 -14.36 -16.24
CA VAL A 154 1.61 -14.63 -15.84
C VAL A 154 2.45 -14.74 -17.12
N VAL A 155 3.11 -13.64 -17.50
CA VAL A 155 3.92 -13.57 -18.73
C VAL A 155 5.35 -14.03 -18.49
N LYS A 156 5.81 -13.97 -17.24
CA LYS A 156 7.10 -14.51 -16.82
C LYS A 156 6.96 -15.02 -15.38
N PRO A 157 6.89 -16.34 -15.17
CA PRO A 157 6.80 -16.90 -13.83
C PRO A 157 7.95 -16.41 -12.95
N THR A 158 7.62 -15.90 -11.77
CA THR A 158 8.61 -15.51 -10.79
C THR A 158 8.16 -15.97 -9.39
N PRO A 159 8.82 -16.99 -8.81
CA PRO A 159 8.52 -17.46 -7.46
C PRO A 159 9.09 -16.55 -6.37
N LYS A 160 9.39 -15.31 -6.69
CA LYS A 160 10.05 -14.37 -5.79
C LYS A 160 9.17 -13.89 -4.66
N ARG A 161 9.84 -13.50 -3.59
CA ARG A 161 9.27 -12.81 -2.42
C ARG A 161 9.74 -11.36 -2.45
N ILE A 162 8.79 -10.45 -2.57
CA ILE A 162 9.05 -9.03 -2.83
C ILE A 162 8.48 -8.20 -1.69
N ALA A 163 9.29 -7.36 -1.06
CA ALA A 163 8.85 -6.40 -0.05
C ALA A 163 8.75 -5.00 -0.64
N LEU A 164 7.62 -4.32 -0.42
CA LEU A 164 7.39 -2.91 -0.77
C LEU A 164 7.11 -2.12 0.51
N PHE A 165 8.03 -1.24 0.87
CA PHE A 165 7.91 -0.33 2.00
C PHE A 165 7.35 1.01 1.54
N ALA A 166 6.17 1.37 2.04
CA ALA A 166 5.48 2.58 1.62
C ALA A 166 4.64 3.19 2.76
N HIS A 167 3.41 3.59 2.50
CA HIS A 167 2.61 4.46 3.36
C HIS A 167 1.19 3.91 3.53
N GLU A 168 0.38 4.54 4.41
CA GLU A 168 -1.01 4.16 4.57
C GLU A 168 -1.89 4.65 3.43
N GLY A 169 -1.87 5.95 3.11
CA GLY A 169 -2.75 6.53 2.11
C GLY A 169 -2.50 5.97 0.72
N PHE A 170 -1.24 5.88 0.30
CA PHE A 170 -0.86 5.17 -0.92
C PHE A 170 -1.26 3.69 -0.85
N GLY A 171 -1.03 3.03 0.29
CA GLY A 171 -1.33 1.61 0.47
C GLY A 171 -2.80 1.26 0.28
N LYS A 172 -3.69 2.12 0.77
CA LYS A 172 -5.14 1.94 0.55
C LYS A 172 -5.49 1.98 -0.94
N ALA A 173 -4.89 2.90 -1.71
CA ALA A 173 -5.10 2.98 -3.15
C ALA A 173 -4.40 1.83 -3.91
N PHE A 174 -3.19 1.47 -3.51
CA PHE A 174 -2.42 0.38 -4.09
C PHE A 174 -3.11 -0.98 -3.90
N LEU A 175 -3.53 -1.31 -2.68
CA LEU A 175 -4.21 -2.58 -2.39
C LEU A 175 -5.58 -2.67 -3.07
N SER A 176 -6.32 -1.55 -3.11
CA SER A 176 -7.54 -1.41 -3.91
C SER A 176 -7.29 -1.76 -5.38
N SER A 177 -6.22 -1.18 -5.96
CA SER A 177 -5.86 -1.36 -7.37
C SER A 177 -5.47 -2.79 -7.72
N ILE A 178 -4.64 -3.46 -6.88
CA ILE A 178 -4.16 -4.81 -7.19
C ILE A 178 -5.18 -5.91 -6.93
N LEU A 179 -6.18 -5.64 -6.09
CA LEU A 179 -7.23 -6.60 -5.72
C LEU A 179 -8.54 -6.36 -6.46
N ASP A 180 -8.62 -5.32 -7.31
CA ASP A 180 -9.84 -4.85 -7.96
C ASP A 180 -11.01 -4.63 -6.98
N ILE A 181 -10.67 -4.22 -5.74
CA ILE A 181 -11.66 -3.81 -4.74
C ILE A 181 -11.87 -2.29 -4.87
N PRO A 182 -13.11 -1.81 -5.04
CA PRO A 182 -13.36 -0.38 -5.12
C PRO A 182 -12.71 0.41 -3.98
N TYR A 183 -11.97 1.48 -4.30
CA TYR A 183 -11.23 2.28 -3.32
C TYR A 183 -12.11 2.77 -2.14
N PRO A 184 -13.38 3.21 -2.34
CA PRO A 184 -14.24 3.58 -1.23
C PRO A 184 -14.43 2.48 -0.19
N LEU A 185 -14.62 1.24 -0.63
CA LEU A 185 -14.73 0.08 0.27
C LEU A 185 -13.42 -0.19 0.98
N PHE A 186 -12.31 -0.22 0.23
CA PHE A 186 -11.02 -0.55 0.83
C PHE A 186 -10.60 0.52 1.85
N CYS A 187 -10.60 1.80 1.47
CA CYS A 187 -10.09 2.85 2.36
C CYS A 187 -10.96 3.10 3.59
N THR A 188 -12.25 2.74 3.55
CA THR A 188 -13.18 2.91 4.68
C THR A 188 -13.05 1.78 5.70
N HIS A 189 -12.81 0.55 5.25
CA HIS A 189 -12.91 -0.64 6.10
C HIS A 189 -11.57 -1.29 6.47
N PHE A 190 -10.47 -0.91 5.81
CA PHE A 190 -9.16 -1.52 6.05
C PHE A 190 -8.16 -0.48 6.56
N GLU A 191 -7.56 -0.76 7.72
CA GLU A 191 -6.48 0.03 8.30
C GLU A 191 -5.13 -0.64 8.06
N ILE A 192 -4.06 0.18 8.05
CA ILE A 192 -2.68 -0.29 7.92
C ILE A 192 -1.86 0.41 9.01
N GLY A 193 -1.53 -0.29 10.09
CA GLY A 193 -0.72 0.23 11.20
C GLY A 193 0.76 0.47 10.82
N HIS A 194 1.53 1.13 11.68
CA HIS A 194 2.97 1.31 11.47
C HIS A 194 3.69 -0.04 11.46
N THR A 195 4.58 -0.25 10.50
CA THR A 195 5.26 -1.51 10.17
C THR A 195 4.35 -2.71 9.93
N ALA A 196 3.03 -2.51 9.95
CA ALA A 196 2.10 -3.58 9.64
C ALA A 196 2.31 -4.12 8.23
N MET A 197 2.22 -5.44 8.09
CA MET A 197 2.53 -6.18 6.88
C MET A 197 1.28 -6.84 6.30
N THR A 198 0.99 -6.57 5.04
CA THR A 198 -0.02 -7.27 4.24
C THR A 198 0.69 -8.20 3.27
N VAL A 199 0.35 -9.48 3.28
CA VAL A 199 0.96 -10.48 2.40
C VAL A 199 -0.06 -10.92 1.36
N ILE A 200 0.35 -10.81 0.09
CA ILE A 200 -0.49 -11.12 -1.06
C ILE A 200 0.22 -12.19 -1.91
N ASP A 201 -0.52 -13.24 -2.20
CA ASP A 201 -0.05 -14.32 -3.03
C ASP A 201 -0.58 -14.17 -4.47
N PHE A 202 0.36 -14.14 -5.42
CA PHE A 202 0.13 -14.20 -6.85
C PHE A 202 0.52 -15.60 -7.34
N GLU A 203 -0.22 -16.62 -6.91
CA GLU A 203 -0.01 -18.00 -7.33
C GLU A 203 -0.27 -18.14 -8.84
N ASP A 204 0.71 -18.67 -9.57
CA ASP A 204 0.54 -18.99 -10.98
C ASP A 204 -0.24 -20.31 -11.12
N ASN A 205 -1.43 -20.22 -11.72
CA ASN A 205 -2.23 -21.36 -12.06
C ASN A 205 -2.43 -21.41 -13.59
N ASN A 206 -1.54 -22.13 -14.26
CA ASN A 206 -1.54 -22.28 -15.71
C ASN A 206 -1.51 -20.95 -16.50
N GLY A 207 -0.66 -20.02 -16.08
CA GLY A 207 -0.48 -18.74 -16.74
C GLY A 207 -1.45 -17.64 -16.28
N VAL A 208 -2.26 -17.90 -15.24
CA VAL A 208 -3.20 -16.96 -14.63
C VAL A 208 -2.96 -16.88 -13.13
N ALA A 209 -2.91 -15.67 -12.60
CA ALA A 209 -2.90 -15.42 -11.16
C ALA A 209 -4.11 -14.57 -10.76
N ILE A 210 -4.72 -14.94 -9.62
CA ILE A 210 -5.74 -14.13 -8.94
C ILE A 210 -5.16 -13.81 -7.57
N PRO A 211 -4.88 -12.53 -7.25
CA PRO A 211 -4.23 -12.16 -6.00
C PRO A 211 -5.09 -12.57 -4.78
N ARG A 212 -4.45 -13.21 -3.80
CA ARG A 212 -5.11 -13.60 -2.54
C ARG A 212 -4.40 -12.94 -1.37
N VAL A 213 -5.13 -12.26 -0.51
CA VAL A 213 -4.58 -11.72 0.74
C VAL A 213 -4.46 -12.83 1.77
N LEU A 214 -3.25 -13.23 2.09
CA LEU A 214 -2.97 -14.27 3.10
C LEU A 214 -3.07 -13.70 4.52
N THR A 215 -2.67 -12.44 4.69
CA THR A 215 -2.83 -11.68 5.94
C THR A 215 -2.88 -10.19 5.62
N HIS A 216 -3.67 -9.43 6.35
CA HIS A 216 -3.77 -7.98 6.20
C HIS A 216 -3.29 -7.27 7.46
N ALA A 217 -2.46 -6.23 7.26
CA ALA A 217 -1.98 -5.31 8.28
C ALA A 217 -1.52 -5.99 9.58
N ASN A 218 -0.84 -7.13 9.46
CA ASN A 218 -0.36 -7.91 10.61
C ASN A 218 0.89 -7.29 11.22
N ASP A 219 0.81 -6.92 12.48
CA ASP A 219 1.86 -6.27 13.30
C ASP A 219 2.37 -7.16 14.44
N GLY A 220 2.16 -8.48 14.37
CA GLY A 220 2.52 -9.43 15.42
C GLY A 220 4.00 -9.38 15.89
N HIS A 221 4.91 -8.85 15.05
CA HIS A 221 6.30 -8.60 15.44
C HIS A 221 6.43 -7.51 16.52
N LEU A 222 5.49 -6.53 16.54
CA LEU A 222 5.48 -5.48 17.57
C LEU A 222 5.03 -6.04 18.91
N TYR A 223 4.05 -6.95 18.92
CA TYR A 223 3.61 -7.62 20.14
C TYR A 223 4.75 -8.43 20.77
N HIS A 224 5.47 -9.18 19.96
CA HIS A 224 6.58 -10.01 20.43
C HIS A 224 7.70 -9.20 21.09
N GLU A 225 7.98 -8.00 20.59
CA GLU A 225 9.03 -7.10 21.09
C GLU A 225 8.49 -6.08 22.13
N GLY A 226 7.19 -6.13 22.48
CA GLY A 226 6.59 -5.21 23.44
C GLY A 226 6.43 -3.76 22.92
N LEU A 227 6.34 -3.58 21.61
CA LEU A 227 6.29 -2.26 20.94
C LEU A 227 4.87 -1.83 20.53
N LEU A 228 3.84 -2.55 20.94
CA LEU A 228 2.45 -2.12 20.75
C LEU A 228 2.14 -0.94 21.66
N LYS A 229 1.48 0.08 21.13
CA LYS A 229 0.89 1.20 21.88
C LYS A 229 -0.57 0.93 22.19
#